data_a15187553f1176ff52f2c651bbaf0b35
#
_entry.id   a15187553f1176ff52f2c651bbaf0b35
#
_cell.length_a   1.000
_cell.length_b   1.000
_cell.length_c   1.000
_cell.angle_alpha   90.00
_cell.angle_beta   90.00
_cell.angle_gamma   90.00
#
_symmetry.space_group_name_H-M   'P 1'
#
loop_
_entity.id
_entity.type
_entity.pdbx_description
1 polymer ?
#
loop_
_entity_poly.entity_id
_entity_poly.type
_entity_poly.pdbx_seq_one_letter_code
_entity_poly.pdbx_strand_id
1 'polypeptide(L)'
;KPIIQVAAGIIRNEFGQLYLTQRLEGQDFAQALEFPGGKVDAGETPEEALKRELEEEIGIHILNAELYERFQFEYPTKILDFSFYLVTEWIGEPFGREGQEGFWLEQSELDAGQFPPAN
;
A
#
# COMPACT_ATOMS: atom_id res chain seq x y z
N LYS A 1 -16.43 10.60 13.77
CA LYS A 1 -15.41 10.64 12.69
C LYS A 1 -15.69 9.54 11.68
N PRO A 2 -15.58 9.82 10.40
CA PRO A 2 -15.77 8.77 9.40
C PRO A 2 -14.65 7.73 9.49
N ILE A 3 -15.02 6.48 9.26
CA ILE A 3 -14.07 5.36 9.20
C ILE A 3 -13.86 5.03 7.73
N ILE A 4 -12.61 5.08 7.30
CA ILE A 4 -12.24 4.80 5.92
C ILE A 4 -11.42 3.52 5.90
N GLN A 5 -11.90 2.51 5.18
CA GLN A 5 -11.17 1.26 5.01
C GLN A 5 -10.15 1.40 3.90
N VAL A 6 -8.91 0.95 4.17
CA VAL A 6 -7.80 0.99 3.23
C VAL A 6 -7.14 -0.38 3.19
N ALA A 7 -6.86 -0.85 1.98
CA ALA A 7 -6.11 -2.08 1.78
C ALA A 7 -4.76 -1.75 1.18
N ALA A 8 -3.69 -2.28 1.76
CA ALA A 8 -2.32 -2.05 1.29
C ALA A 8 -1.58 -3.37 1.14
N GLY A 9 -0.63 -3.41 0.21
CA GLY A 9 0.13 -4.60 -0.11
C GLY A 9 1.59 -4.51 0.28
N ILE A 10 2.06 -5.53 0.97
CA ILE A 10 3.48 -5.73 1.25
C ILE A 10 3.99 -6.67 0.17
N ILE A 11 4.62 -6.12 -0.86
CA ILE A 11 5.12 -6.88 -2.01
C ILE A 11 6.59 -7.17 -1.77
N ARG A 12 6.90 -8.43 -1.58
CA ARG A 12 8.26 -8.87 -1.25
C ARG A 12 8.79 -9.77 -2.37
N ASN A 13 9.96 -9.41 -2.90
CA ASN A 13 10.59 -10.21 -3.94
C ASN A 13 11.46 -11.33 -3.34
N GLU A 14 12.07 -12.14 -4.20
CA GLU A 14 12.92 -13.25 -3.81
C GLU A 14 14.19 -12.84 -3.06
N PHE A 15 14.58 -11.58 -3.18
CA PHE A 15 15.75 -11.03 -2.47
C PHE A 15 15.39 -10.42 -1.11
N GLY A 16 14.12 -10.50 -0.71
CA GLY A 16 13.66 -9.94 0.55
C GLY A 16 13.42 -8.44 0.52
N GLN A 17 13.45 -7.82 -0.65
CA GLN A 17 13.18 -6.40 -0.82
C GLN A 17 11.69 -6.14 -0.88
N LEU A 18 11.27 -4.98 -0.37
CA LEU A 18 9.87 -4.53 -0.37
C LEU A 18 9.67 -3.44 -1.40
N TYR A 19 8.54 -3.49 -2.11
CA TYR A 19 8.19 -2.46 -3.09
C TYR A 19 7.38 -1.35 -2.42
N LEU A 20 7.88 -0.12 -2.49
CA LEU A 20 7.25 1.06 -1.91
C LEU A 20 7.08 2.13 -2.98
N THR A 21 6.05 2.94 -2.83
CA THR A 21 5.83 4.09 -3.69
C THR A 21 6.00 5.38 -2.90
N GLN A 22 6.35 6.46 -3.60
CA GLN A 22 6.50 7.77 -3.00
C GLN A 22 5.22 8.58 -3.23
N ARG A 23 4.71 9.22 -2.18
CA ARG A 23 3.51 10.05 -2.30
C ARG A 23 3.79 11.26 -3.19
N LEU A 24 2.79 11.64 -3.99
CA LEU A 24 2.90 12.74 -4.94
C LEU A 24 2.85 14.10 -4.22
N GLU A 25 3.40 15.13 -4.86
CA GLU A 25 3.22 16.49 -4.41
C GLU A 25 1.73 16.87 -4.41
N GLY A 26 1.31 17.67 -3.45
CA GLY A 26 -0.08 18.06 -3.28
C GLY A 26 -0.89 17.10 -2.43
N GLN A 27 -0.36 15.92 -2.12
CA GLN A 27 -0.95 15.00 -1.16
C GLN A 27 -0.42 15.31 0.24
N ASP A 28 -1.18 14.92 1.27
CA ASP A 28 -0.69 14.97 2.65
C ASP A 28 0.57 14.08 2.75
N PHE A 29 1.57 14.53 3.48
CA PHE A 29 2.85 13.84 3.62
C PHE A 29 3.54 13.58 2.27
N ALA A 30 3.54 14.60 1.39
CA ALA A 30 4.19 14.51 0.08
C ALA A 30 5.63 13.99 0.21
N GLN A 31 6.04 13.16 -0.74
CA GLN A 31 7.36 12.51 -0.82
C GLN A 31 7.65 11.47 0.26
N ALA A 32 6.72 11.21 1.18
CA ALA A 32 6.85 10.08 2.10
C ALA A 32 6.67 8.77 1.34
N LEU A 33 7.31 7.72 1.82
CA LEU A 33 7.15 6.38 1.25
C LEU A 33 5.90 5.73 1.81
N GLU A 34 5.24 4.88 1.00
CA GLU A 34 4.09 4.11 1.45
C GLU A 34 4.00 2.78 0.74
N PHE A 35 3.35 1.82 1.40
CA PHE A 35 2.98 0.58 0.74
C PHE A 35 1.86 0.86 -0.26
N PRO A 36 1.93 0.29 -1.47
CA PRO A 36 0.88 0.53 -2.47
C PRO A 36 -0.46 -0.03 -2.02
N GLY A 37 -1.52 0.66 -2.38
CA GLY A 37 -2.88 0.30 -2.02
C GLY A 37 -3.81 1.48 -2.12
N GLY A 38 -4.98 1.36 -1.55
CA GLY A 38 -5.96 2.43 -1.59
C GLY A 38 -7.24 2.10 -0.84
N LYS A 39 -8.22 2.95 -0.99
CA LYS A 39 -9.50 2.82 -0.30
C LYS A 39 -10.30 1.63 -0.82
N VAL A 40 -11.00 0.98 0.11
CA VAL A 40 -11.96 -0.08 -0.22
C VAL A 40 -13.27 0.60 -0.62
N ASP A 41 -13.74 0.32 -1.83
CA ASP A 41 -14.99 0.86 -2.32
C ASP A 41 -16.19 0.11 -1.73
N ALA A 42 -17.35 0.75 -1.76
CA ALA A 42 -18.57 0.12 -1.29
C ALA A 42 -18.83 -1.18 -2.08
N GLY A 43 -19.12 -2.25 -1.37
CA GLY A 43 -19.39 -3.55 -1.98
C GLY A 43 -18.15 -4.40 -2.26
N GLU A 44 -16.95 -3.85 -2.02
CA GLU A 44 -15.70 -4.62 -2.14
C GLU A 44 -15.28 -5.19 -0.79
N THR A 45 -14.63 -6.35 -0.83
CA THR A 45 -13.85 -6.81 0.32
C THR A 45 -12.49 -6.10 0.27
N PRO A 46 -11.75 -6.02 1.40
CA PRO A 46 -10.39 -5.47 1.38
C PRO A 46 -9.47 -6.17 0.38
N GLU A 47 -9.59 -7.48 0.23
CA GLU A 47 -8.78 -8.22 -0.73
C GLU A 47 -9.10 -7.86 -2.18
N GLU A 48 -10.38 -7.68 -2.49
CA GLU A 48 -10.79 -7.23 -3.83
C GLU A 48 -10.27 -5.82 -4.12
N ALA A 49 -10.35 -4.93 -3.14
CA ALA A 49 -9.83 -3.58 -3.26
C ALA A 49 -8.33 -3.60 -3.50
N LEU A 50 -7.60 -4.45 -2.77
CA LEU A 50 -6.16 -4.59 -2.92
C LEU A 50 -5.80 -4.98 -4.36
N LYS A 51 -6.46 -5.99 -4.91
CA LYS A 51 -6.21 -6.44 -6.28
C LYS A 51 -6.45 -5.33 -7.29
N ARG A 52 -7.56 -4.62 -7.17
CA ARG A 52 -7.90 -3.51 -8.04
C ARG A 52 -6.89 -2.38 -7.93
N GLU A 53 -6.58 -1.95 -6.71
CA GLU A 53 -5.66 -0.82 -6.48
C GLU A 53 -4.26 -1.11 -6.96
N LEU A 54 -3.73 -2.30 -6.73
CA LEU A 54 -2.39 -2.64 -7.18
C LEU A 54 -2.30 -2.76 -8.70
N GLU A 55 -3.36 -3.20 -9.34
CA GLU A 55 -3.42 -3.21 -10.80
C GLU A 55 -3.44 -1.79 -11.36
N GLU A 56 -4.25 -0.90 -10.78
CA GLU A 56 -4.35 0.49 -11.21
C GLU A 56 -3.08 1.29 -10.90
N GLU A 57 -2.52 1.11 -9.72
CA GLU A 57 -1.44 1.95 -9.21
C GLU A 57 -0.05 1.51 -9.68
N ILE A 58 0.22 0.22 -9.68
CA ILE A 58 1.55 -0.31 -10.00
C ILE A 58 1.56 -1.39 -11.09
N GLY A 59 0.43 -1.67 -11.68
CA GLY A 59 0.36 -2.53 -12.88
C GLY A 59 0.61 -4.01 -12.66
N ILE A 60 0.43 -4.53 -11.44
CA ILE A 60 0.58 -5.96 -11.18
C ILE A 60 -0.77 -6.63 -10.98
N HIS A 61 -0.83 -7.93 -11.29
CA HIS A 61 -2.00 -8.76 -11.04
C HIS A 61 -1.69 -9.73 -9.90
N ILE A 62 -2.39 -9.59 -8.78
CA ILE A 62 -2.18 -10.43 -7.61
C ILE A 62 -2.82 -11.80 -7.81
N LEU A 63 -2.03 -12.85 -7.61
CA LEU A 63 -2.50 -14.23 -7.64
C LEU A 63 -2.78 -14.76 -6.24
N ASN A 64 -1.98 -14.36 -5.25
CA ASN A 64 -2.16 -14.81 -3.88
C ASN A 64 -1.68 -13.74 -2.89
N ALA A 65 -2.50 -13.49 -1.87
CA ALA A 65 -2.18 -12.54 -0.80
C ALA A 65 -2.75 -13.07 0.51
N GLU A 66 -2.02 -12.84 1.60
CA GLU A 66 -2.42 -13.26 2.94
C GLU A 66 -2.54 -12.04 3.84
N LEU A 67 -3.60 -11.98 4.63
CA LEU A 67 -3.76 -10.90 5.60
C LEU A 67 -2.62 -10.98 6.62
N TYR A 68 -1.83 -9.93 6.68
CA TYR A 68 -0.67 -9.82 7.58
C TYR A 68 -1.05 -9.13 8.88
N GLU A 69 -1.69 -7.96 8.79
CA GLU A 69 -2.09 -7.17 9.94
C GLU A 69 -3.27 -6.26 9.62
N ARG A 70 -4.11 -6.05 10.60
CA ARG A 70 -5.23 -5.11 10.50
C ARG A 70 -5.22 -4.23 11.73
N PHE A 71 -5.26 -2.90 11.54
CA PHE A 71 -5.32 -1.95 12.66
C PHE A 71 -6.00 -0.65 12.24
N GLN A 72 -6.41 0.12 13.23
CA GLN A 72 -7.00 1.43 13.02
C GLN A 72 -6.04 2.52 13.49
N PHE A 73 -5.98 3.61 12.74
CA PHE A 73 -5.21 4.79 13.12
C PHE A 73 -6.14 6.00 13.09
N GLU A 74 -6.22 6.71 14.21
CA GLU A 74 -7.10 7.85 14.34
C GLU A 74 -6.37 9.16 14.04
N TYR A 75 -6.88 9.87 13.03
CA TYR A 75 -6.49 11.25 12.74
C TYR A 75 -7.56 12.19 13.32
N PRO A 76 -7.27 13.52 13.45
CA PRO A 76 -8.25 14.46 14.00
C PRO A 76 -9.60 14.47 13.30
N THR A 77 -9.64 14.22 11.99
CA THR A 77 -10.85 14.31 11.17
C THR A 77 -11.40 12.98 10.69
N LYS A 78 -10.65 11.88 10.87
CA LYS A 78 -11.03 10.57 10.32
C LYS A 78 -10.31 9.44 11.04
N ILE A 79 -10.84 8.23 10.86
CA ILE A 79 -10.18 7.01 11.32
C ILE A 79 -9.86 6.19 10.07
N LEU A 80 -8.61 5.76 9.93
CA LEU A 80 -8.21 4.84 8.85
C LEU A 80 -8.16 3.42 9.41
N ASP A 81 -8.92 2.52 8.78
CA ASP A 81 -8.93 1.10 9.11
C ASP A 81 -8.12 0.37 8.05
N PHE A 82 -6.87 0.06 8.38
CA PHE A 82 -5.92 -0.57 7.46
C PHE A 82 -5.99 -2.09 7.52
N SER A 83 -5.97 -2.70 6.34
CA SER A 83 -5.71 -4.12 6.18
C SER A 83 -4.45 -4.26 5.33
N PHE A 84 -3.39 -4.77 5.93
CA PHE A 84 -2.12 -5.03 5.23
C PHE A 84 -2.06 -6.49 4.83
N TYR A 85 -1.77 -6.74 3.55
CA TYR A 85 -1.66 -8.08 2.99
C TYR A 85 -0.24 -8.33 2.53
N LEU A 86 0.29 -9.52 2.85
CA LEU A 86 1.53 -9.99 2.26
C LEU A 86 1.20 -10.59 0.90
N VAL A 87 1.72 -9.98 -0.15
CA VAL A 87 1.51 -10.44 -1.52
C VAL A 87 2.60 -11.46 -1.85
N THR A 88 2.21 -12.72 -1.98
CA THR A 88 3.13 -13.84 -2.15
C THR A 88 3.32 -14.26 -3.60
N GLU A 89 2.30 -14.03 -4.43
CA GLU A 89 2.38 -14.35 -5.87
C GLU A 89 1.68 -13.26 -6.68
N TRP A 90 2.34 -12.82 -7.73
CA TRP A 90 1.78 -11.83 -8.65
C TRP A 90 2.37 -11.97 -10.04
N ILE A 91 1.71 -11.37 -11.04
CA ILE A 91 2.19 -11.29 -12.41
C ILE A 91 2.49 -9.83 -12.74
N GLY A 92 3.61 -9.59 -13.40
CA GLY A 92 4.04 -8.26 -13.84
C GLY A 92 5.13 -7.66 -12.99
N GLU A 93 5.82 -6.66 -13.54
CA GLU A 93 6.82 -5.89 -12.80
C GLU A 93 6.16 -4.62 -12.29
N PRO A 94 6.19 -4.36 -10.98
CA PRO A 94 5.57 -3.15 -10.46
C PRO A 94 6.28 -1.88 -10.94
N PHE A 95 5.48 -0.87 -11.26
CA PHE A 95 5.97 0.45 -11.66
C PHE A 95 4.94 1.51 -11.26
N GLY A 96 5.37 2.76 -11.17
CA GLY A 96 4.49 3.87 -10.79
C GLY A 96 3.55 4.26 -11.92
N ARG A 97 2.48 3.52 -12.10
CA ARG A 97 1.54 3.66 -13.20
C ARG A 97 0.75 4.97 -13.17
N GLU A 98 0.55 5.53 -11.98
CA GLU A 98 -0.20 6.77 -11.80
C GLU A 98 0.73 7.99 -11.61
N GLY A 99 2.00 7.85 -12.00
CA GLY A 99 2.97 8.93 -11.96
C GLY A 99 3.86 8.99 -10.72
N GLN A 100 3.54 8.23 -9.67
CA GLN A 100 4.40 8.14 -8.50
C GLN A 100 5.61 7.25 -8.78
N GLU A 101 6.73 7.55 -8.13
CA GLU A 101 7.91 6.70 -8.22
C GLU A 101 7.78 5.50 -7.30
N GLY A 102 8.27 4.35 -7.75
CA GLY A 102 8.31 3.13 -6.97
C GLY A 102 9.72 2.60 -6.83
N PHE A 103 10.01 1.97 -5.70
CA PHE A 103 11.35 1.49 -5.36
C PHE A 103 11.30 0.13 -4.69
N TRP A 104 12.26 -0.73 -5.05
CA TRP A 104 12.57 -1.92 -4.28
C TRP A 104 13.60 -1.54 -3.22
N LEU A 105 13.24 -1.69 -1.95
CA LEU A 105 14.12 -1.31 -0.84
C LEU A 105 14.35 -2.48 0.11
N GLU A 106 15.58 -2.57 0.61
CA GLU A 106 15.90 -3.52 1.68
C GLU A 106 15.15 -3.13 2.94
N GLN A 107 14.69 -4.11 3.68
CA GLN A 107 13.96 -3.85 4.92
C GLN A 107 14.79 -3.04 5.92
N SER A 108 16.11 -3.27 5.92
CA SER A 108 17.04 -2.52 6.77
C SER A 108 17.23 -1.06 6.37
N GLU A 109 16.85 -0.69 5.14
CA GLU A 109 16.92 0.70 4.66
C GLU A 109 15.69 1.53 5.04
N LEU A 110 14.65 0.91 5.59
CA LEU A 110 13.41 1.60 5.92
C LEU A 110 13.54 2.37 7.22
N ASP A 111 13.11 3.62 7.19
CA ASP A 111 13.10 4.52 8.34
C ASP A 111 11.67 5.00 8.56
N ALA A 112 11.19 4.89 9.80
CA ALA A 112 9.82 5.30 10.15
C ALA A 112 9.54 6.77 9.78
N GLY A 113 10.55 7.63 9.78
CA GLY A 113 10.42 9.03 9.38
C GLY A 113 10.12 9.25 7.90
N GLN A 114 10.30 8.23 7.07
CA GLN A 114 10.01 8.29 5.63
C GLN A 114 8.54 7.97 5.31
N PHE A 115 7.76 7.53 6.29
CA PHE A 115 6.37 7.11 6.12
C PHE A 115 5.40 8.10 6.76
N PRO A 116 4.15 8.18 6.24
CA PRO A 116 3.07 8.82 7.00
C PRO A 116 2.86 8.09 8.33
N PRO A 117 2.29 8.77 9.35
CA PRO A 117 2.13 8.17 10.69
C PRO A 117 1.46 6.80 10.73
N ALA A 118 0.53 6.53 9.81
CA ALA A 118 -0.22 5.27 9.78
C ALA A 118 0.50 4.14 9.04
N ASN A 119 1.60 4.43 8.37
CA ASN A 119 2.39 3.42 7.65
C ASN A 119 3.62 2.99 8.48
#